data_32b76f99a2da12a917a8adee8c2960c0
#
_entry.id   32b76f99a2da12a917a8adee8c2960c0
#
_cell.length_a   1.000
_cell.length_b   1.000
_cell.length_c   1.000
_cell.angle_alpha   90.00
_cell.angle_beta   90.00
_cell.angle_gamma   90.00
#
_symmetry.space_group_name_H-M   'P 1'
#
loop_
_entity.id
_entity.type
_entity.pdbx_description
1 polymer ?
#
loop_
_entity_poly.entity_id
_entity_poly.type
_entity_poly.pdbx_seq_one_letter_code
_entity_poly.pdbx_strand_id
1 'polypeptide(L)'
;MPDQELKGRVAVITGAGRSIGRAMALELASAGAAVVVNVRRNRTEGEAVVKEIEAGGGRALVAVADVTDAPAVQNMAAAAMKHFGRIDYLINNAALRQEKHIEHMTFEDWRTIIGVTLDGAFHCVKACLEPIKASDAGSIINVGGLSGIMGASDRVHVVTAKAGIVGFTRALARELAPHKVTVNTLIPAQLAKPGKPNAMPDHPIYRPVLGRAAWPTDFAPAARFLLGPGARYITGQTININGGTYFG
;
A
#
# COMPACT_ATOMS: atom_id res chain seq x y z
N MET A 1 -20.15 13.06 13.17
CA MET A 1 -18.90 13.44 12.46
C MET A 1 -18.13 12.14 12.21
N PRO A 2 -17.44 11.96 11.11
CA PRO A 2 -16.56 10.81 10.98
C PRO A 2 -15.56 10.82 12.11
N ASP A 3 -15.25 9.64 12.63
CA ASP A 3 -14.33 9.47 13.74
C ASP A 3 -12.92 9.94 13.29
N GLN A 4 -12.39 10.98 13.93
CA GLN A 4 -11.13 11.66 13.59
C GLN A 4 -9.94 10.97 14.28
N GLU A 5 -9.95 9.65 14.37
CA GLU A 5 -8.98 8.85 15.13
C GLU A 5 -7.53 8.99 14.66
N LEU A 6 -7.32 9.43 13.41
CA LEU A 6 -6.00 9.68 12.83
C LEU A 6 -5.65 11.17 12.78
N LYS A 7 -6.39 12.02 13.48
CA LYS A 7 -6.14 13.47 13.50
C LYS A 7 -4.72 13.80 13.96
N GLY A 8 -4.06 14.68 13.21
CA GLY A 8 -2.69 15.11 13.49
C GLY A 8 -1.62 14.11 13.05
N ARG A 9 -1.98 13.01 12.41
CA ARG A 9 -1.06 12.01 11.82
C ARG A 9 -0.78 12.31 10.36
N VAL A 10 0.33 11.77 9.87
CA VAL A 10 0.76 11.90 8.47
C VAL A 10 1.05 10.54 7.88
N ALA A 11 0.39 10.23 6.75
CA ALA A 11 0.55 8.98 6.02
C ALA A 11 1.23 9.22 4.67
N VAL A 12 2.30 8.49 4.37
CA VAL A 12 2.89 8.40 3.03
C VAL A 12 2.33 7.15 2.34
N ILE A 13 1.71 7.33 1.16
CA ILE A 13 1.10 6.23 0.41
C ILE A 13 1.71 6.18 -0.98
N THR A 14 2.44 5.09 -1.30
CA THR A 14 3.03 4.94 -2.64
C THR A 14 2.01 4.42 -3.65
N GLY A 15 2.08 4.95 -4.89
CA GLY A 15 1.12 4.61 -5.94
C GLY A 15 -0.32 5.02 -5.61
N ALA A 16 -0.50 6.19 -4.96
CA ALA A 16 -1.78 6.65 -4.42
C ALA A 16 -2.67 7.41 -5.43
N GLY A 17 -2.24 7.58 -6.69
CA GLY A 17 -3.00 8.34 -7.68
C GLY A 17 -4.30 7.65 -8.16
N ARG A 18 -4.44 6.33 -7.95
CA ARG A 18 -5.59 5.55 -8.43
C ARG A 18 -5.84 4.28 -7.63
N SER A 19 -6.98 3.61 -7.93
CA SER A 19 -7.32 2.28 -7.42
C SER A 19 -7.22 2.18 -5.89
N ILE A 20 -6.62 1.12 -5.33
CA ILE A 20 -6.50 0.86 -3.90
C ILE A 20 -5.75 2.00 -3.19
N GLY A 21 -4.64 2.47 -3.77
CA GLY A 21 -3.86 3.56 -3.17
C GLY A 21 -4.67 4.85 -2.99
N ARG A 22 -5.47 5.23 -4.03
CA ARG A 22 -6.38 6.38 -3.93
C ARG A 22 -7.47 6.15 -2.87
N ALA A 23 -8.08 4.96 -2.85
CA ALA A 23 -9.12 4.67 -1.86
C ALA A 23 -8.59 4.77 -0.42
N MET A 24 -7.39 4.23 -0.16
CA MET A 24 -6.73 4.37 1.14
C MET A 24 -6.39 5.83 1.46
N ALA A 25 -5.94 6.61 0.48
CA ALA A 25 -5.63 8.03 0.69
C ALA A 25 -6.86 8.83 1.14
N LEU A 26 -8.00 8.62 0.48
CA LEU A 26 -9.27 9.27 0.82
C LEU A 26 -9.79 8.83 2.20
N GLU A 27 -9.73 7.53 2.49
CA GLU A 27 -10.17 6.96 3.78
C GLU A 27 -9.36 7.52 4.94
N LEU A 28 -8.02 7.53 4.82
CA LEU A 28 -7.16 8.05 5.89
C LEU A 28 -7.34 9.56 6.08
N ALA A 29 -7.53 10.30 4.99
CA ALA A 29 -7.81 11.73 5.06
C ALA A 29 -9.16 12.01 5.76
N SER A 30 -10.20 11.22 5.47
CA SER A 30 -11.51 11.35 6.14
C SER A 30 -11.43 11.05 7.64
N ALA A 31 -10.49 10.18 8.06
CA ALA A 31 -10.18 9.89 9.45
C ALA A 31 -9.25 10.94 10.11
N GLY A 32 -8.90 12.02 9.40
CA GLY A 32 -8.15 13.16 9.94
C GLY A 32 -6.65 13.14 9.68
N ALA A 33 -6.10 12.15 9.00
CA ALA A 33 -4.69 12.13 8.63
C ALA A 33 -4.39 13.14 7.52
N ALA A 34 -3.20 13.75 7.54
CA ALA A 34 -2.64 14.37 6.36
C ALA A 34 -1.98 13.29 5.48
N VAL A 35 -2.10 13.41 4.16
CA VAL A 35 -1.69 12.35 3.22
C VAL A 35 -0.68 12.85 2.20
N VAL A 36 0.44 12.15 2.08
CA VAL A 36 1.37 12.29 0.96
C VAL A 36 0.96 11.31 -0.14
N VAL A 37 0.42 11.84 -1.22
CA VAL A 37 -0.05 11.10 -2.39
C VAL A 37 1.13 10.91 -3.35
N ASN A 38 1.82 9.78 -3.28
CA ASN A 38 2.89 9.49 -4.21
C ASN A 38 2.36 8.92 -5.52
N VAL A 39 2.90 9.45 -6.61
CA VAL A 39 2.73 8.94 -7.98
C VAL A 39 4.08 8.82 -8.67
N ARG A 40 4.23 7.85 -9.57
CA ARG A 40 5.52 7.63 -10.25
C ARG A 40 5.87 8.75 -11.24
N ARG A 41 4.93 9.13 -12.11
CA ARG A 41 5.15 10.10 -13.20
C ARG A 41 3.96 11.04 -13.41
N ASN A 42 2.74 10.53 -13.29
CA ASN A 42 1.53 11.29 -13.62
C ASN A 42 1.12 12.20 -12.45
N ARG A 43 1.72 13.40 -12.41
CA ARG A 43 1.41 14.41 -11.40
C ARG A 43 -0.08 14.75 -11.35
N THR A 44 -0.75 14.85 -12.52
CA THR A 44 -2.17 15.21 -12.61
C THR A 44 -3.08 14.20 -11.89
N GLU A 45 -2.78 12.89 -11.97
CA GLU A 45 -3.51 11.89 -11.17
C GLU A 45 -3.36 12.13 -9.67
N GLY A 46 -2.15 12.47 -9.22
CA GLY A 46 -1.89 12.77 -7.80
C GLY A 46 -2.60 14.04 -7.34
N GLU A 47 -2.54 15.10 -8.14
CA GLU A 47 -3.21 16.38 -7.86
C GLU A 47 -4.74 16.24 -7.82
N ALA A 48 -5.32 15.37 -8.65
CA ALA A 48 -6.75 15.08 -8.59
C ALA A 48 -7.16 14.47 -7.23
N VAL A 49 -6.34 13.55 -6.69
CA VAL A 49 -6.58 12.96 -5.37
C VAL A 49 -6.39 14.00 -4.26
N VAL A 50 -5.36 14.84 -4.36
CA VAL A 50 -5.13 15.94 -3.40
C VAL A 50 -6.33 16.88 -3.37
N LYS A 51 -6.82 17.34 -4.53
CA LYS A 51 -8.02 18.19 -4.62
C LYS A 51 -9.26 17.56 -3.98
N GLU A 52 -9.44 16.25 -4.16
CA GLU A 52 -10.57 15.53 -3.57
C GLU A 52 -10.46 15.45 -2.05
N ILE A 53 -9.26 15.22 -1.52
CA ILE A 53 -8.98 15.24 -0.08
C ILE A 53 -9.24 16.64 0.49
N GLU A 54 -8.76 17.69 -0.16
CA GLU A 54 -8.93 19.09 0.26
C GLU A 54 -10.40 19.53 0.20
N ALA A 55 -11.13 19.10 -0.83
CA ALA A 55 -12.57 19.35 -0.92
C ALA A 55 -13.36 18.69 0.23
N GLY A 56 -12.86 17.57 0.77
CA GLY A 56 -13.38 16.94 1.98
C GLY A 56 -12.88 17.57 3.30
N GLY A 57 -12.14 18.69 3.24
CA GLY A 57 -11.56 19.37 4.41
C GLY A 57 -10.30 18.72 4.97
N GLY A 58 -9.73 17.73 4.28
CA GLY A 58 -8.47 17.09 4.63
C GLY A 58 -7.24 17.88 4.17
N ARG A 59 -6.05 17.36 4.45
CA ARG A 59 -4.77 17.92 4.03
C ARG A 59 -3.99 16.89 3.24
N ALA A 60 -3.44 17.28 2.10
CA ALA A 60 -2.61 16.38 1.31
C ALA A 60 -1.48 17.10 0.57
N LEU A 61 -0.49 16.33 0.14
CA LEU A 61 0.64 16.78 -0.66
C LEU A 61 0.87 15.76 -1.77
N VAL A 62 0.97 16.20 -3.03
CA VAL A 62 1.41 15.33 -4.12
C VAL A 62 2.93 15.22 -4.13
N ALA A 63 3.44 13.99 -4.26
CA ALA A 63 4.86 13.71 -4.42
C ALA A 63 5.10 12.82 -5.66
N VAL A 64 5.84 13.35 -6.64
CA VAL A 64 6.24 12.59 -7.83
C VAL A 64 7.59 11.95 -7.55
N ALA A 65 7.60 10.63 -7.38
CA ALA A 65 8.82 9.84 -7.17
C ALA A 65 8.63 8.42 -7.68
N ASP A 66 9.59 7.91 -8.44
CA ASP A 66 9.68 6.47 -8.72
C ASP A 66 10.26 5.79 -7.48
N VAL A 67 9.57 4.81 -6.94
CA VAL A 67 10.02 4.09 -5.72
C VAL A 67 11.31 3.31 -5.91
N THR A 68 11.71 3.04 -7.18
CA THR A 68 12.98 2.39 -7.50
C THR A 68 14.18 3.36 -7.48
N ASP A 69 13.92 4.67 -7.41
CA ASP A 69 14.91 5.74 -7.33
C ASP A 69 15.06 6.19 -5.87
N ALA A 70 16.08 5.69 -5.17
CA ALA A 70 16.31 5.99 -3.76
C ALA A 70 16.45 7.51 -3.47
N PRO A 71 17.19 8.31 -4.24
CA PRO A 71 17.20 9.77 -4.11
C PRO A 71 15.82 10.42 -4.25
N ALA A 72 15.00 10.01 -5.23
CA ALA A 72 13.64 10.53 -5.39
C ALA A 72 12.75 10.20 -4.18
N VAL A 73 12.87 9.00 -3.62
CA VAL A 73 12.16 8.58 -2.41
C VAL A 73 12.61 9.36 -1.18
N GLN A 74 13.91 9.62 -1.02
CA GLN A 74 14.43 10.48 0.05
C GLN A 74 13.87 11.90 -0.04
N ASN A 75 13.84 12.47 -1.25
CA ASN A 75 13.27 13.80 -1.49
C ASN A 75 11.75 13.82 -1.16
N MET A 76 11.02 12.77 -1.49
CA MET A 76 9.61 12.63 -1.10
C MET A 76 9.43 12.66 0.42
N ALA A 77 10.21 11.89 1.16
CA ALA A 77 10.15 11.88 2.63
C ALA A 77 10.55 13.22 3.23
N ALA A 78 11.60 13.86 2.71
CA ALA A 78 12.04 15.20 3.12
C ALA A 78 10.95 16.26 2.86
N ALA A 79 10.26 16.19 1.70
CA ALA A 79 9.14 17.08 1.39
C ALA A 79 7.97 16.89 2.37
N ALA A 80 7.64 15.64 2.72
CA ALA A 80 6.62 15.31 3.72
C ALA A 80 6.97 15.91 5.09
N MET A 81 8.21 15.73 5.54
CA MET A 81 8.71 16.30 6.79
C MET A 81 8.71 17.83 6.77
N LYS A 82 9.15 18.43 5.68
CA LYS A 82 9.13 19.91 5.54
C LYS A 82 7.71 20.47 5.60
N HIS A 83 6.73 19.77 4.99
CA HIS A 83 5.37 20.28 4.86
C HIS A 83 4.51 20.01 6.09
N PHE A 84 4.65 18.81 6.70
CA PHE A 84 3.78 18.35 7.79
C PHE A 84 4.51 18.21 9.14
N GLY A 85 5.85 18.23 9.17
CA GLY A 85 6.67 18.13 10.38
C GLY A 85 6.83 16.72 10.92
N ARG A 86 6.15 15.71 10.34
CA ARG A 86 6.16 14.32 10.81
C ARG A 86 5.81 13.33 9.71
N ILE A 87 6.13 12.06 9.94
CA ILE A 87 5.60 10.90 9.21
C ILE A 87 5.30 9.83 10.25
N ASP A 88 4.03 9.41 10.35
CA ASP A 88 3.59 8.38 11.26
C ASP A 88 3.38 7.04 10.56
N TYR A 89 2.88 7.10 9.33
CA TYR A 89 2.44 5.93 8.60
C TYR A 89 3.09 5.85 7.22
N LEU A 90 3.45 4.64 6.84
CA LEU A 90 3.88 4.32 5.48
C LEU A 90 3.02 3.19 4.91
N ILE A 91 2.46 3.39 3.72
CA ILE A 91 1.80 2.33 2.96
C ILE A 91 2.57 2.09 1.67
N ASN A 92 3.30 0.98 1.60
CA ASN A 92 3.95 0.49 0.40
C ASN A 92 2.91 -0.20 -0.48
N ASN A 93 2.29 0.57 -1.38
CA ASN A 93 1.24 0.09 -2.29
C ASN A 93 1.69 0.10 -3.76
N ALA A 94 2.73 0.84 -4.12
CA ALA A 94 3.24 0.88 -5.49
C ALA A 94 3.55 -0.53 -6.00
N ALA A 95 3.02 -0.86 -7.17
CA ALA A 95 3.20 -2.16 -7.80
C ALA A 95 3.04 -2.05 -9.32
N LEU A 96 3.67 -2.95 -10.03
CA LEU A 96 3.43 -3.21 -11.44
C LEU A 96 2.74 -4.57 -11.60
N ARG A 97 1.88 -4.66 -12.61
CA ARG A 97 1.28 -5.92 -13.06
C ARG A 97 1.80 -6.22 -14.46
N GLN A 98 2.36 -7.39 -14.60
CA GLN A 98 2.82 -7.91 -15.89
C GLN A 98 2.53 -9.40 -15.90
N GLU A 99 2.01 -9.88 -17.02
CA GLU A 99 1.84 -11.31 -17.28
C GLU A 99 2.86 -11.70 -18.35
N LYS A 100 3.69 -12.68 -18.04
CA LYS A 100 4.69 -13.20 -18.95
C LYS A 100 5.08 -14.61 -18.53
N HIS A 101 4.97 -15.56 -19.45
CA HIS A 101 5.40 -16.94 -19.23
C HIS A 101 6.90 -16.99 -18.98
N ILE A 102 7.36 -17.90 -18.12
CA ILE A 102 8.77 -17.99 -17.72
C ILE A 102 9.71 -18.19 -18.93
N GLU A 103 9.28 -18.92 -19.95
CA GLU A 103 10.07 -19.15 -21.18
C GLU A 103 10.38 -17.87 -21.96
N HIS A 104 9.54 -16.84 -21.83
CA HIS A 104 9.69 -15.56 -22.52
C HIS A 104 10.11 -14.42 -21.60
N MET A 105 10.25 -14.70 -20.30
CA MET A 105 10.60 -13.69 -19.29
C MET A 105 12.09 -13.38 -19.37
N THR A 106 12.41 -12.11 -19.58
CA THR A 106 13.80 -11.64 -19.53
C THR A 106 14.19 -11.32 -18.07
N PHE A 107 15.49 -11.25 -17.81
CA PHE A 107 15.97 -10.81 -16.49
C PHE A 107 15.57 -9.36 -16.18
N GLU A 108 15.41 -8.52 -17.19
CA GLU A 108 14.91 -7.15 -17.03
C GLU A 108 13.44 -7.12 -16.60
N ASP A 109 12.57 -7.97 -17.20
CA ASP A 109 11.17 -8.13 -16.74
C ASP A 109 11.13 -8.51 -15.25
N TRP A 110 11.95 -9.50 -14.88
CA TRP A 110 12.10 -9.94 -13.51
C TRP A 110 12.55 -8.79 -12.60
N ARG A 111 13.65 -8.11 -12.93
CA ARG A 111 14.21 -7.01 -12.12
C ARG A 111 13.25 -5.85 -11.99
N THR A 112 12.51 -5.51 -13.03
CA THR A 112 11.51 -4.44 -13.02
C THR A 112 10.43 -4.69 -11.98
N ILE A 113 9.88 -5.89 -11.90
CA ILE A 113 8.82 -6.22 -10.94
C ILE A 113 9.36 -6.32 -9.51
N ILE A 114 10.50 -7.00 -9.32
CA ILE A 114 11.17 -7.10 -8.02
C ILE A 114 11.54 -5.70 -7.53
N GLY A 115 12.14 -4.87 -8.39
CA GLY A 115 12.56 -3.51 -8.08
C GLY A 115 11.42 -2.64 -7.55
N VAL A 116 10.28 -2.61 -8.25
CA VAL A 116 9.16 -1.79 -7.78
C VAL A 116 8.57 -2.31 -6.47
N THR A 117 8.46 -3.61 -6.31
CA THR A 117 7.74 -4.19 -5.16
C THR A 117 8.62 -4.32 -3.92
N LEU A 118 9.84 -4.84 -4.05
CA LEU A 118 10.72 -5.12 -2.91
C LEU A 118 11.73 -3.99 -2.69
N ASP A 119 12.51 -3.62 -3.72
CA ASP A 119 13.52 -2.57 -3.56
C ASP A 119 12.82 -1.22 -3.28
N GLY A 120 11.69 -0.94 -3.96
CA GLY A 120 10.88 0.25 -3.70
C GLY A 120 10.33 0.32 -2.28
N ALA A 121 9.81 -0.79 -1.74
CA ALA A 121 9.37 -0.85 -0.35
C ALA A 121 10.55 -0.64 0.62
N PHE A 122 11.71 -1.22 0.34
CA PHE A 122 12.94 -1.01 1.12
C PHE A 122 13.35 0.46 1.12
N HIS A 123 13.41 1.12 -0.06
CA HIS A 123 13.76 2.55 -0.16
C HIS A 123 12.80 3.42 0.65
N CYS A 124 11.49 3.17 0.53
CA CYS A 124 10.48 3.93 1.26
C CYS A 124 10.59 3.74 2.77
N VAL A 125 10.82 2.49 3.24
CA VAL A 125 11.06 2.22 4.67
C VAL A 125 12.30 2.97 5.14
N LYS A 126 13.42 2.88 4.40
CA LYS A 126 14.67 3.56 4.76
C LYS A 126 14.50 5.08 4.85
N ALA A 127 13.78 5.69 3.91
CA ALA A 127 13.58 7.14 3.88
C ALA A 127 12.64 7.65 4.99
N CYS A 128 11.64 6.84 5.38
CA CYS A 128 10.65 7.20 6.40
C CYS A 128 11.00 6.66 7.80
N LEU A 129 12.11 5.92 7.96
CA LEU A 129 12.38 5.13 9.15
C LEU A 129 12.46 5.99 10.43
N GLU A 130 13.30 7.01 10.43
CA GLU A 130 13.52 7.80 11.65
C GLU A 130 12.28 8.59 12.08
N PRO A 131 11.53 9.27 11.18
CA PRO A 131 10.24 9.85 11.56
C PRO A 131 9.25 8.85 12.13
N ILE A 132 9.13 7.65 11.52
CA ILE A 132 8.19 6.62 11.98
C ILE A 132 8.59 6.07 13.35
N LYS A 133 9.89 5.88 13.62
CA LYS A 133 10.40 5.46 14.93
C LYS A 133 10.18 6.53 16.00
N ALA A 134 10.25 7.80 15.65
CA ALA A 134 9.99 8.91 16.54
C ALA A 134 8.48 9.14 16.81
N SER A 135 7.62 8.51 16.03
CA SER A 135 6.16 8.61 16.20
C SER A 135 5.68 7.75 17.38
N ASP A 136 4.77 8.28 18.17
CA ASP A 136 4.04 7.54 19.21
C ASP A 136 3.01 6.54 18.64
N ALA A 137 2.77 6.58 17.33
CA ALA A 137 1.83 5.74 16.60
C ALA A 137 2.41 5.09 15.33
N GLY A 138 3.73 4.98 15.22
CA GLY A 138 4.41 4.49 14.03
C GLY A 138 3.83 3.18 13.50
N SER A 139 3.48 3.13 12.19
CA SER A 139 2.94 1.93 11.56
C SER A 139 3.27 1.85 10.08
N ILE A 140 3.56 0.64 9.60
CA ILE A 140 3.86 0.35 8.19
C ILE A 140 2.89 -0.70 7.67
N ILE A 141 2.28 -0.44 6.52
CA ILE A 141 1.50 -1.43 5.78
C ILE A 141 2.19 -1.72 4.45
N ASN A 142 2.44 -2.98 4.18
CA ASN A 142 2.90 -3.47 2.89
C ASN A 142 1.74 -4.13 2.14
N VAL A 143 1.42 -3.66 0.93
CA VAL A 143 0.35 -4.24 0.11
C VAL A 143 0.90 -5.43 -0.67
N GLY A 144 0.54 -6.61 -0.22
CA GLY A 144 0.86 -7.87 -0.85
C GLY A 144 0.00 -8.15 -2.09
N GLY A 145 -0.35 -9.40 -2.29
CA GLY A 145 -1.22 -9.83 -3.38
C GLY A 145 -1.60 -11.30 -3.25
N LEU A 146 -2.85 -11.60 -3.60
CA LEU A 146 -3.41 -12.95 -3.52
C LEU A 146 -2.56 -13.99 -4.27
N SER A 147 -2.00 -13.62 -5.44
CA SER A 147 -1.09 -14.47 -6.18
C SER A 147 0.20 -14.83 -5.44
N GLY A 148 0.66 -13.98 -4.51
CA GLY A 148 1.84 -14.26 -3.69
C GLY A 148 1.64 -15.38 -2.67
N ILE A 149 0.39 -15.72 -2.33
CA ILE A 149 0.05 -16.83 -1.42
C ILE A 149 -0.52 -18.05 -2.16
N MET A 150 -1.25 -17.85 -3.26
CA MET A 150 -1.89 -18.94 -4.00
C MET A 150 -1.08 -19.44 -5.20
N GLY A 151 -0.08 -18.65 -5.64
CA GLY A 151 0.53 -18.84 -6.95
C GLY A 151 -0.32 -18.28 -8.09
N ALA A 152 0.27 -18.14 -9.27
CA ALA A 152 -0.42 -17.79 -10.50
C ALA A 152 0.46 -18.14 -11.71
N SER A 153 -0.13 -18.62 -12.79
CA SER A 153 0.57 -18.80 -14.07
C SER A 153 0.98 -17.46 -14.65
N ASP A 154 2.02 -17.46 -15.48
CA ASP A 154 2.50 -16.30 -16.23
C ASP A 154 2.90 -15.08 -15.37
N ARG A 155 3.22 -15.31 -14.11
CA ARG A 155 3.49 -14.23 -13.12
C ARG A 155 4.59 -14.60 -12.12
N VAL A 156 5.55 -15.44 -12.48
CA VAL A 156 6.60 -15.91 -11.55
C VAL A 156 7.24 -14.72 -10.80
N HIS A 157 7.63 -13.66 -11.51
CA HIS A 157 8.21 -12.44 -10.92
C HIS A 157 7.24 -11.72 -9.95
N VAL A 158 5.96 -11.56 -10.34
CA VAL A 158 4.95 -10.91 -9.48
C VAL A 158 4.66 -11.76 -8.24
N VAL A 159 4.50 -13.08 -8.41
CA VAL A 159 4.28 -14.03 -7.31
C VAL A 159 5.43 -13.98 -6.32
N THR A 160 6.67 -14.06 -6.82
CA THR A 160 7.87 -13.99 -5.98
C THR A 160 7.97 -12.66 -5.21
N ALA A 161 7.75 -11.52 -5.90
CA ALA A 161 7.77 -10.22 -5.25
C ALA A 161 6.70 -10.09 -4.15
N LYS A 162 5.47 -10.57 -4.42
CA LYS A 162 4.36 -10.50 -3.47
C LYS A 162 4.49 -11.50 -2.31
N ALA A 163 5.13 -12.64 -2.52
CA ALA A 163 5.54 -13.55 -1.44
C ALA A 163 6.68 -12.95 -0.60
N GLY A 164 7.67 -12.35 -1.26
CA GLY A 164 8.81 -11.69 -0.60
C GLY A 164 8.38 -10.55 0.33
N ILE A 165 7.34 -9.80 -0.03
CA ILE A 165 6.83 -8.69 0.81
C ILE A 165 6.28 -9.18 2.15
N VAL A 166 5.78 -10.41 2.23
CA VAL A 166 5.34 -11.03 3.50
C VAL A 166 6.55 -11.32 4.39
N GLY A 167 7.63 -11.87 3.83
CA GLY A 167 8.90 -12.08 4.55
C GLY A 167 9.48 -10.76 5.04
N PHE A 168 9.54 -9.74 4.18
CA PHE A 168 9.98 -8.39 4.51
C PHE A 168 9.17 -7.78 5.67
N THR A 169 7.84 -7.93 5.65
CA THR A 169 6.95 -7.48 6.73
C THR A 169 7.31 -8.13 8.07
N ARG A 170 7.50 -9.46 8.08
CA ARG A 170 7.81 -10.20 9.31
C ARG A 170 9.16 -9.82 9.90
N ALA A 171 10.17 -9.62 9.06
CA ALA A 171 11.49 -9.17 9.48
C ALA A 171 11.42 -7.77 10.10
N LEU A 172 10.83 -6.82 9.40
CA LEU A 172 10.65 -5.44 9.88
C LEU A 172 9.84 -5.37 11.18
N ALA A 173 8.79 -6.19 11.32
CA ALA A 173 7.99 -6.23 12.54
C ALA A 173 8.84 -6.61 13.78
N ARG A 174 9.82 -7.51 13.61
CA ARG A 174 10.76 -7.85 14.69
C ARG A 174 11.78 -6.75 14.94
N GLU A 175 12.38 -6.19 13.90
CA GLU A 175 13.39 -5.14 14.02
C GLU A 175 12.82 -3.84 14.61
N LEU A 176 11.59 -3.49 14.28
CA LEU A 176 10.97 -2.23 14.70
C LEU A 176 10.13 -2.35 15.99
N ALA A 177 9.95 -3.56 16.53
CA ALA A 177 9.23 -3.78 17.78
C ALA A 177 9.77 -2.98 18.98
N PRO A 178 11.11 -2.82 19.17
CA PRO A 178 11.64 -1.98 20.26
C PRO A 178 11.20 -0.51 20.18
N HIS A 179 10.86 -0.04 18.98
CA HIS A 179 10.35 1.30 18.72
C HIS A 179 8.81 1.39 18.76
N LYS A 180 8.12 0.30 19.12
CA LYS A 180 6.65 0.20 19.13
C LYS A 180 6.00 0.46 17.77
N VAL A 181 6.73 0.27 16.67
CA VAL A 181 6.23 0.37 15.31
C VAL A 181 5.60 -0.95 14.89
N THR A 182 4.36 -0.90 14.41
CA THR A 182 3.69 -2.08 13.86
C THR A 182 3.96 -2.19 12.36
N VAL A 183 4.14 -3.42 11.86
CA VAL A 183 4.33 -3.66 10.42
C VAL A 183 3.47 -4.84 10.00
N ASN A 184 2.54 -4.62 9.07
CA ASN A 184 1.60 -5.65 8.62
C ASN A 184 1.50 -5.70 7.09
N THR A 185 1.05 -6.83 6.57
CA THR A 185 0.74 -6.99 5.13
C THR A 185 -0.78 -7.01 4.94
N LEU A 186 -1.28 -6.23 3.97
CA LEU A 186 -2.64 -6.34 3.45
C LEU A 186 -2.63 -7.11 2.13
N ILE A 187 -3.45 -8.15 2.01
CA ILE A 187 -3.61 -8.95 0.79
C ILE A 187 -4.95 -8.63 0.14
N PRO A 188 -4.96 -7.84 -0.95
CA PRO A 188 -6.18 -7.55 -1.67
C PRO A 188 -6.64 -8.73 -2.53
N ALA A 189 -7.96 -8.85 -2.69
CA ALA A 189 -8.58 -9.69 -3.71
C ALA A 189 -8.36 -9.14 -5.13
N GLN A 190 -8.82 -9.90 -6.10
CA GLN A 190 -8.93 -9.41 -7.46
C GLN A 190 -10.03 -8.34 -7.55
N LEU A 191 -9.63 -7.16 -8.03
CA LEU A 191 -10.55 -6.04 -8.20
C LEU A 191 -11.54 -6.27 -9.35
N ALA A 192 -12.72 -5.69 -9.22
CA ALA A 192 -13.67 -5.56 -10.31
C ALA A 192 -13.04 -4.84 -11.51
N LYS A 193 -13.38 -5.28 -12.71
CA LYS A 193 -12.90 -4.65 -13.95
C LYS A 193 -13.62 -3.30 -14.15
N PRO A 194 -12.92 -2.26 -14.66
CA PRO A 194 -13.57 -1.01 -15.02
C PRO A 194 -14.75 -1.24 -15.97
N GLY A 195 -15.90 -0.60 -15.73
CA GLY A 195 -17.12 -0.75 -16.53
C GLY A 195 -17.87 -2.08 -16.30
N LYS A 196 -17.34 -3.00 -15.48
CA LYS A 196 -17.99 -4.28 -15.15
C LYS A 196 -17.94 -4.53 -13.62
N PRO A 197 -18.65 -3.73 -12.84
CA PRO A 197 -18.50 -3.71 -11.38
C PRO A 197 -18.87 -5.03 -10.70
N ASN A 198 -19.76 -5.80 -11.28
CA ASN A 198 -20.24 -7.08 -10.73
C ASN A 198 -19.63 -8.31 -11.44
N ALA A 199 -18.67 -8.10 -12.36
CA ALA A 199 -18.05 -9.21 -13.04
C ALA A 199 -17.15 -9.99 -12.07
N MET A 200 -17.48 -11.25 -11.85
CA MET A 200 -16.64 -12.17 -11.09
C MET A 200 -15.31 -12.40 -11.82
N PRO A 201 -14.24 -12.73 -11.10
CA PRO A 201 -13.02 -13.22 -11.71
C PRO A 201 -13.29 -14.39 -12.67
N ASP A 202 -12.65 -14.35 -13.83
CA ASP A 202 -12.87 -15.35 -14.88
C ASP A 202 -12.47 -16.77 -14.38
N HIS A 203 -11.35 -16.87 -13.68
CA HIS A 203 -10.87 -18.15 -13.15
C HIS A 203 -11.53 -18.48 -11.79
N PRO A 204 -12.14 -19.68 -11.66
CA PRO A 204 -12.89 -20.07 -10.45
C PRO A 204 -12.11 -19.94 -9.13
N ILE A 205 -10.81 -20.25 -9.14
CA ILE A 205 -9.93 -20.19 -7.96
C ILE A 205 -9.80 -18.77 -7.35
N TYR A 206 -10.10 -17.73 -8.14
CA TYR A 206 -10.07 -16.35 -7.68
C TYR A 206 -11.44 -15.78 -7.33
N ARG A 207 -12.49 -16.61 -7.35
CA ARG A 207 -13.86 -16.16 -7.04
C ARG A 207 -14.06 -16.04 -5.54
N PRO A 208 -14.42 -14.85 -5.05
CA PRO A 208 -14.74 -14.66 -3.64
C PRO A 208 -16.02 -15.39 -3.24
N VAL A 209 -16.04 -16.00 -2.06
CA VAL A 209 -17.28 -16.65 -1.52
C VAL A 209 -18.36 -15.63 -1.20
N LEU A 210 -17.99 -14.34 -0.99
CA LEU A 210 -18.96 -13.26 -0.81
C LEU A 210 -19.70 -12.88 -2.11
N GLY A 211 -19.48 -13.59 -3.22
CA GLY A 211 -20.29 -13.50 -4.44
C GLY A 211 -20.09 -12.25 -5.28
N ARG A 212 -19.09 -11.41 -5.00
CA ARG A 212 -18.74 -10.25 -5.81
C ARG A 212 -17.24 -10.03 -5.90
N ALA A 213 -16.78 -9.43 -6.98
CA ALA A 213 -15.42 -8.92 -7.05
C ALA A 213 -15.20 -7.76 -6.05
N ALA A 214 -13.96 -7.56 -5.64
CA ALA A 214 -13.63 -6.51 -4.69
C ALA A 214 -13.60 -5.13 -5.35
N TRP A 215 -13.95 -4.11 -4.58
CA TRP A 215 -13.75 -2.70 -4.91
C TRP A 215 -12.51 -2.16 -4.19
N PRO A 216 -11.84 -1.13 -4.73
CA PRO A 216 -10.75 -0.46 -4.01
C PRO A 216 -11.13 -0.02 -2.60
N THR A 217 -12.38 0.39 -2.40
CA THR A 217 -12.94 0.82 -1.11
C THR A 217 -13.11 -0.31 -0.09
N ASP A 218 -13.08 -1.58 -0.50
CA ASP A 218 -13.14 -2.69 0.46
C ASP A 218 -11.84 -2.82 1.29
N PHE A 219 -10.73 -2.27 0.80
CA PHE A 219 -9.42 -2.37 1.45
C PHE A 219 -9.12 -1.18 2.38
N ALA A 220 -9.68 -0.04 2.08
CA ALA A 220 -9.36 1.21 2.76
C ALA A 220 -9.71 1.19 4.26
N PRO A 221 -10.87 0.66 4.71
CA PRO A 221 -11.19 0.54 6.13
C PRO A 221 -10.23 -0.36 6.91
N ALA A 222 -9.72 -1.43 6.29
CA ALA A 222 -8.74 -2.29 6.93
C ALA A 222 -7.39 -1.59 7.10
N ALA A 223 -6.96 -0.79 6.12
CA ALA A 223 -5.77 0.04 6.27
C ALA A 223 -5.94 1.07 7.40
N ARG A 224 -7.09 1.76 7.45
CA ARG A 224 -7.43 2.68 8.54
C ARG A 224 -7.36 2.00 9.91
N PHE A 225 -7.99 0.84 10.06
CA PHE A 225 -7.97 0.07 11.31
C PHE A 225 -6.54 -0.28 11.74
N LEU A 226 -5.71 -0.82 10.81
CA LEU A 226 -4.33 -1.22 11.12
C LEU A 226 -3.41 -0.07 11.48
N LEU A 227 -3.70 1.15 11.03
CA LEU A 227 -2.96 2.36 11.40
C LEU A 227 -3.53 3.02 12.66
N GLY A 228 -4.75 2.70 13.02
CA GLY A 228 -5.47 3.28 14.14
C GLY A 228 -5.08 2.71 15.51
N PRO A 229 -5.62 3.29 16.59
CA PRO A 229 -5.30 2.91 17.96
C PRO A 229 -5.74 1.48 18.31
N GLY A 230 -6.78 0.94 17.66
CA GLY A 230 -7.30 -0.41 17.91
C GLY A 230 -6.38 -1.53 17.46
N ALA A 231 -5.39 -1.27 16.60
CA ALA A 231 -4.49 -2.28 16.04
C ALA A 231 -3.07 -2.27 16.63
N ARG A 232 -2.81 -1.55 17.72
CA ARG A 232 -1.45 -1.39 18.29
C ARG A 232 -0.81 -2.68 18.80
N TYR A 233 -1.57 -3.77 18.92
CA TYR A 233 -1.06 -5.10 19.29
C TYR A 233 -1.05 -6.10 18.10
N ILE A 234 -1.24 -5.58 16.87
CA ILE A 234 -1.23 -6.36 15.62
C ILE A 234 0.03 -6.00 14.85
N THR A 235 1.00 -6.92 14.77
CA THR A 235 2.24 -6.74 14.00
C THR A 235 2.74 -8.06 13.41
N GLY A 236 3.44 -8.00 12.27
CA GLY A 236 3.95 -9.16 11.55
C GLY A 236 2.87 -9.99 10.85
N GLN A 237 1.62 -9.53 10.85
CA GLN A 237 0.48 -10.28 10.34
C GLN A 237 0.24 -10.06 8.85
N THR A 238 -0.35 -11.08 8.24
CA THR A 238 -0.88 -11.02 6.87
C THR A 238 -2.40 -11.03 6.95
N ILE A 239 -3.02 -9.90 6.63
CA ILE A 239 -4.46 -9.71 6.70
C ILE A 239 -5.06 -9.84 5.31
N ASN A 240 -5.92 -10.83 5.12
CA ASN A 240 -6.57 -11.12 3.85
C ASN A 240 -7.89 -10.34 3.74
N ILE A 241 -7.95 -9.41 2.77
CA ILE A 241 -9.18 -8.67 2.42
C ILE A 241 -9.61 -9.18 1.04
N ASN A 242 -10.06 -10.41 0.98
CA ASN A 242 -10.23 -11.11 -0.30
C ASN A 242 -11.62 -11.73 -0.49
N GLY A 243 -12.60 -11.38 0.37
CA GLY A 243 -13.97 -11.90 0.26
C GLY A 243 -14.07 -13.42 0.40
N GLY A 244 -13.10 -14.04 1.07
CA GLY A 244 -13.04 -15.49 1.24
C GLY A 244 -12.50 -16.25 0.01
N THR A 245 -11.79 -15.57 -0.89
CA THR A 245 -11.09 -16.25 -2.00
C THR A 245 -10.01 -17.21 -1.49
N TYR A 246 -9.40 -16.87 -0.37
CA TYR A 246 -8.38 -17.68 0.29
C TYR A 246 -8.57 -17.60 1.81
N PHE A 247 -8.48 -18.76 2.46
CA PHE A 247 -8.50 -18.91 3.91
C PHE A 247 -7.12 -19.37 4.38
N GLY A 248 -6.46 -18.60 5.25
CA GLY A 248 -5.14 -18.92 5.77
C GLY A 248 -4.49 -17.77 6.51
#